data_5bcc849b684be75239fd2923f4c6db0d
#
_entry.id   5bcc849b684be75239fd2923f4c6db0d
#
_cell.length_a   1.000
_cell.length_b   1.000
_cell.length_c   1.000
_cell.angle_alpha   90.00
_cell.angle_beta   90.00
_cell.angle_gamma   90.00
#
_symmetry.space_group_name_H-M   'P 1'
#
loop_
_entity.id
_entity.type
_entity.pdbx_description
1 polymer ?
#
loop_
_entity_poly.entity_id
_entity_poly.type
_entity_poly.pdbx_seq_one_letter_code
_entity_poly.pdbx_strand_id
1 'polypeptide(L)'
;MTFNDFLEILIYVLAIAVVITNVYFLIKDYKLRLGERAILKHYGITEQVSHLKEECRELIEAADGYINGTDSKAHFLEEIADVLVMIEQMIMHFNAQDKVDEIKRFKVKRQLGRMEREENDKK
;
A
#
# COMPACT_ATOMS: atom_id res chain seq x y z
N MET A 1 12.69 40.77 20.13
CA MET A 1 11.79 39.63 19.73
C MET A 1 10.95 39.28 20.94
N THR A 2 9.65 39.46 20.83
CA THR A 2 8.72 39.07 21.90
C THR A 2 8.48 37.54 21.85
N PHE A 3 7.91 36.97 22.90
CA PHE A 3 7.52 35.55 22.90
C PHE A 3 6.52 35.22 21.78
N ASN A 4 5.62 36.15 21.46
CA ASN A 4 4.68 36.00 20.38
C ASN A 4 5.36 35.98 19.01
N ASP A 5 6.35 36.83 18.76
CA ASP A 5 7.11 36.84 17.51
C ASP A 5 7.84 35.49 17.31
N PHE A 6 8.44 34.98 18.39
CA PHE A 6 9.08 33.66 18.36
C PHE A 6 8.08 32.55 18.03
N LEU A 7 6.89 32.57 18.62
CA LEU A 7 5.85 31.59 18.39
C LEU A 7 5.34 31.61 16.93
N GLU A 8 5.15 32.82 16.38
CA GLU A 8 4.78 32.96 14.96
C GLU A 8 5.85 32.38 14.03
N ILE A 9 7.11 32.72 14.23
CA ILE A 9 8.21 32.16 13.43
C ILE A 9 8.24 30.66 13.52
N LEU A 10 8.07 30.07 14.70
CA LEU A 10 8.05 28.63 14.91
C LEU A 10 6.90 27.96 14.14
N ILE A 11 5.71 28.55 14.15
CA ILE A 11 4.54 28.06 13.39
C ILE A 11 4.83 28.06 11.89
N TYR A 12 5.41 29.14 11.35
CA TYR A 12 5.78 29.20 9.93
C TYR A 12 6.82 28.16 9.56
N VAL A 13 7.84 27.97 10.37
CA VAL A 13 8.88 26.95 10.14
C VAL A 13 8.29 25.55 10.13
N LEU A 14 7.40 25.23 11.08
CA LEU A 14 6.71 23.95 11.12
C LEU A 14 5.79 23.75 9.92
N ALA A 15 5.05 24.76 9.52
CA ALA A 15 4.18 24.69 8.34
C ALA A 15 4.99 24.43 7.06
N ILE A 16 6.11 25.12 6.88
CA ILE A 16 7.01 24.90 5.73
C ILE A 16 7.60 23.50 5.77
N ALA A 17 8.03 22.99 6.92
CA ALA A 17 8.56 21.64 7.06
C ALA A 17 7.52 20.58 6.68
N VAL A 18 6.25 20.76 7.08
CA VAL A 18 5.14 19.88 6.70
C VAL A 18 4.92 19.89 5.19
N VAL A 19 4.92 21.07 4.56
CA VAL A 19 4.76 21.18 3.09
C VAL A 19 5.91 20.48 2.37
N ILE A 20 7.15 20.72 2.76
CA ILE A 20 8.33 20.09 2.15
C ILE A 20 8.25 18.56 2.27
N THR A 21 7.88 18.07 3.45
CA THR A 21 7.76 16.63 3.68
C THR A 21 6.68 16.00 2.79
N ASN A 22 5.51 16.63 2.69
CA ASN A 22 4.43 16.15 1.82
C ASN A 22 4.85 16.16 0.33
N VAL A 23 5.50 17.23 -0.13
CA VAL A 23 6.00 17.30 -1.51
C VAL A 23 7.04 16.22 -1.79
N TYR A 24 7.95 15.95 -0.84
CA TYR A 24 8.93 14.87 -0.96
C TYR A 24 8.27 13.50 -1.15
N PHE A 25 7.26 13.17 -0.32
CA PHE A 25 6.52 11.91 -0.44
C PHE A 25 5.76 11.81 -1.76
N LEU A 26 5.11 12.89 -2.20
CA LEU A 26 4.40 12.92 -3.50
C LEU A 26 5.35 12.66 -4.69
N ILE A 27 6.56 13.26 -4.67
CA ILE A 27 7.57 13.03 -5.71
C ILE A 27 8.05 11.58 -5.68
N LYS A 28 8.26 11.01 -4.51
CA LYS A 28 8.69 9.61 -4.34
C LYS A 28 7.65 8.64 -4.90
N ASP A 29 6.38 8.80 -4.54
CA ASP A 29 5.27 7.98 -5.05
C ASP A 29 5.11 8.13 -6.57
N TYR A 30 5.24 9.36 -7.08
CA TYR A 30 5.16 9.61 -8.51
C TYR A 30 6.26 8.86 -9.30
N LYS A 31 7.51 8.89 -8.80
CA LYS A 31 8.63 8.16 -9.42
C LYS A 31 8.40 6.65 -9.41
N LEU A 32 7.90 6.10 -8.30
CA LEU A 32 7.56 4.68 -8.20
C LEU A 32 6.52 4.29 -9.25
N ARG A 33 5.41 5.02 -9.34
CA ARG A 33 4.35 4.78 -10.33
C ARG A 33 4.83 4.91 -11.78
N LEU A 34 5.78 5.80 -12.06
CA LEU A 34 6.39 5.89 -13.39
C LEU A 34 7.19 4.62 -13.72
N GLY A 35 7.94 4.07 -12.74
CA GLY A 35 8.66 2.81 -12.88
C GLY A 35 7.73 1.64 -13.17
N GLU A 36 6.69 1.48 -12.39
CA GLU A 36 5.67 0.43 -12.56
C GLU A 36 4.97 0.51 -13.93
N ARG A 37 4.64 1.73 -14.38
CA ARG A 37 4.06 1.94 -15.71
C ARG A 37 5.04 1.58 -16.83
N ALA A 38 6.33 1.86 -16.66
CA ALA A 38 7.36 1.50 -17.63
C ALA A 38 7.52 -0.03 -17.73
N ILE A 39 7.50 -0.74 -16.60
CA ILE A 39 7.54 -2.20 -16.54
C ILE A 39 6.32 -2.79 -17.23
N LEU A 40 5.12 -2.35 -16.87
CA LEU A 40 3.87 -2.80 -17.50
C LEU A 40 3.87 -2.58 -19.02
N LYS A 41 4.37 -1.43 -19.48
CA LYS A 41 4.48 -1.12 -20.91
C LYS A 41 5.49 -2.03 -21.62
N HIS A 42 6.57 -2.40 -20.96
CA HIS A 42 7.63 -3.23 -21.53
C HIS A 42 7.20 -4.68 -21.71
N TYR A 43 6.64 -5.29 -20.67
CA TYR A 43 6.26 -6.71 -20.68
C TYR A 43 4.83 -6.96 -21.17
N GLY A 44 3.94 -6.00 -21.01
CA GLY A 44 2.54 -6.11 -21.37
C GLY A 44 1.68 -6.80 -20.33
N ILE A 45 0.36 -6.62 -20.43
CA ILE A 45 -0.60 -7.07 -19.40
C ILE A 45 -0.61 -8.60 -19.22
N THR A 46 -0.51 -9.36 -20.31
CA THR A 46 -0.60 -10.83 -20.24
C THR A 46 0.55 -11.42 -19.46
N GLU A 47 1.76 -10.92 -19.68
CA GLU A 47 2.96 -11.34 -18.96
C GLU A 47 2.87 -10.92 -17.49
N GLN A 48 2.47 -9.68 -17.23
CA GLN A 48 2.33 -9.19 -15.85
C GLN A 48 1.23 -9.92 -15.06
N VAL A 49 0.16 -10.38 -15.69
CA VAL A 49 -0.83 -11.27 -15.03
C VAL A 49 -0.22 -12.64 -14.72
N SER A 50 0.67 -13.15 -15.57
CA SER A 50 1.39 -14.40 -15.31
C SER A 50 2.33 -14.25 -14.11
N HIS A 51 3.11 -13.18 -14.09
CA HIS A 51 3.97 -12.84 -12.94
C HIS A 51 3.15 -12.66 -11.64
N LEU A 52 2.03 -11.94 -11.67
CA LEU A 52 1.15 -11.83 -10.50
C LEU A 52 0.77 -13.19 -9.90
N LYS A 53 0.54 -14.21 -10.74
CA LYS A 53 0.21 -15.55 -10.25
C LYS A 53 1.40 -16.23 -9.58
N GLU A 54 2.62 -15.98 -10.09
CA GLU A 54 3.86 -16.49 -9.49
C GLU A 54 4.09 -15.84 -8.13
N GLU A 55 4.04 -14.51 -8.06
CA GLU A 55 4.22 -13.76 -6.81
C GLU A 55 3.17 -14.12 -5.75
N CYS A 56 1.91 -14.33 -6.16
CA CYS A 56 0.87 -14.81 -5.24
C CYS A 56 1.17 -16.21 -4.68
N ARG A 57 1.80 -17.11 -5.46
CA ARG A 57 2.20 -18.44 -4.96
C ARG A 57 3.35 -18.33 -3.99
N GLU A 58 4.37 -17.53 -4.31
CA GLU A 58 5.54 -17.29 -3.45
C GLU A 58 5.12 -16.64 -2.13
N LEU A 59 4.19 -15.68 -2.18
CA LEU A 59 3.59 -15.09 -0.97
C LEU A 59 2.88 -16.14 -0.09
N ILE A 60 2.16 -17.10 -0.67
CA ILE A 60 1.50 -18.17 0.08
C ILE A 60 2.55 -19.05 0.76
N GLU A 61 3.59 -19.44 0.05
CA GLU A 61 4.69 -20.27 0.58
C GLU A 61 5.43 -19.54 1.72
N ALA A 62 5.75 -18.27 1.53
CA ALA A 62 6.39 -17.44 2.55
C ALA A 62 5.50 -17.23 3.79
N ALA A 63 4.20 -17.05 3.60
CA ALA A 63 3.24 -16.94 4.70
C ALA A 63 3.15 -18.22 5.53
N ASP A 64 3.08 -19.38 4.86
CA ASP A 64 3.09 -20.69 5.52
C ASP A 64 4.41 -20.92 6.27
N GLY A 65 5.54 -20.59 5.64
CA GLY A 65 6.86 -20.68 6.26
C GLY A 65 6.99 -19.78 7.49
N TYR A 66 6.49 -18.55 7.42
CA TYR A 66 6.48 -17.62 8.56
C TYR A 66 5.63 -18.15 9.74
N ILE A 67 4.42 -18.66 9.47
CA ILE A 67 3.55 -19.22 10.51
C ILE A 67 4.15 -20.45 11.15
N ASN A 68 4.81 -21.31 10.37
CA ASN A 68 5.44 -22.54 10.84
C ASN A 68 6.83 -22.33 11.45
N GLY A 69 7.36 -21.11 11.42
CA GLY A 69 8.68 -20.78 11.94
C GLY A 69 9.85 -21.32 11.08
N THR A 70 9.60 -21.67 9.82
CA THR A 70 10.60 -22.15 8.86
C THR A 70 11.13 -21.06 7.94
N ASP A 71 10.52 -19.89 7.95
CA ASP A 71 10.90 -18.73 7.14
C ASP A 71 10.94 -17.44 7.96
N SER A 72 11.62 -16.41 7.43
CA SER A 72 11.81 -15.14 8.11
C SER A 72 10.67 -14.16 7.83
N LYS A 73 10.43 -13.25 8.80
CA LYS A 73 9.54 -12.11 8.58
C LYS A 73 10.03 -11.24 7.41
N ALA A 74 11.34 -11.12 7.21
CA ALA A 74 11.91 -10.29 6.15
C ALA A 74 11.52 -10.83 4.77
N HIS A 75 11.67 -12.13 4.54
CA HIS A 75 11.25 -12.78 3.31
C HIS A 75 9.75 -12.65 3.07
N PHE A 76 8.92 -12.90 4.09
CA PHE A 76 7.47 -12.70 3.96
C PHE A 76 7.08 -11.26 3.58
N LEU A 77 7.78 -10.24 4.09
CA LEU A 77 7.55 -8.84 3.71
C LEU A 77 8.02 -8.54 2.28
N GLU A 78 9.05 -9.20 1.79
CA GLU A 78 9.53 -9.12 0.41
C GLU A 78 8.43 -9.61 -0.55
N GLU A 79 7.89 -10.79 -0.33
CA GLU A 79 6.80 -11.36 -1.14
C GLU A 79 5.52 -10.51 -1.11
N ILE A 80 5.20 -9.89 0.04
CA ILE A 80 4.10 -8.91 0.11
C ILE A 80 4.37 -7.73 -0.83
N ALA A 81 5.61 -7.23 -0.88
CA ALA A 81 5.95 -6.09 -1.72
C ALA A 81 5.86 -6.46 -3.22
N ASP A 82 6.31 -7.66 -3.60
CA ASP A 82 6.27 -8.13 -4.99
C ASP A 82 4.82 -8.26 -5.49
N VAL A 83 3.95 -8.87 -4.70
CA VAL A 83 2.51 -8.93 -5.01
C VAL A 83 1.89 -7.52 -5.11
N LEU A 84 2.23 -6.59 -4.21
CA LEU A 84 1.71 -5.22 -4.26
C LEU A 84 2.11 -4.49 -5.54
N VAL A 85 3.36 -4.62 -5.99
CA VAL A 85 3.83 -4.04 -7.26
C VAL A 85 3.00 -4.57 -8.43
N MET A 86 2.74 -5.88 -8.49
CA MET A 86 1.92 -6.47 -9.53
C MET A 86 0.47 -5.99 -9.49
N ILE A 87 -0.12 -5.92 -8.28
CA ILE A 87 -1.50 -5.42 -8.10
C ILE A 87 -1.63 -3.97 -8.56
N GLU A 88 -0.68 -3.09 -8.21
CA GLU A 88 -0.71 -1.69 -8.62
C GLU A 88 -0.62 -1.53 -10.14
N GLN A 89 0.17 -2.35 -10.83
CA GLN A 89 0.20 -2.39 -12.29
C GLN A 89 -1.16 -2.79 -12.89
N MET A 90 -1.87 -3.76 -12.29
CA MET A 90 -3.22 -4.14 -12.74
C MET A 90 -4.22 -2.99 -12.55
N ILE A 91 -4.19 -2.33 -11.40
CA ILE A 91 -5.04 -1.18 -11.10
C ILE A 91 -4.80 -0.05 -12.11
N MET A 92 -3.54 0.23 -12.45
CA MET A 92 -3.18 1.23 -13.46
C MET A 92 -3.66 0.83 -14.86
N HIS A 93 -3.47 -0.43 -15.25
CA HIS A 93 -3.88 -0.92 -16.56
C HIS A 93 -5.38 -0.76 -16.80
N PHE A 94 -6.18 -1.12 -15.80
CA PHE A 94 -7.64 -1.02 -15.88
C PHE A 94 -8.20 0.36 -15.52
N ASN A 95 -7.35 1.31 -15.14
CA ASN A 95 -7.75 2.62 -14.60
C ASN A 95 -8.80 2.48 -13.48
N ALA A 96 -8.54 1.56 -12.54
CA ALA A 96 -9.54 1.07 -11.61
C ALA A 96 -9.33 1.51 -10.15
N GLN A 97 -8.51 2.54 -9.89
CA GLN A 97 -8.16 2.96 -8.52
C GLN A 97 -9.41 3.23 -7.67
N ASP A 98 -10.30 4.12 -8.15
CA ASP A 98 -11.50 4.51 -7.40
C ASP A 98 -12.43 3.31 -7.13
N LYS A 99 -12.56 2.42 -8.12
CA LYS A 99 -13.40 1.23 -8.00
C LYS A 99 -12.84 0.22 -7.01
N VAL A 100 -11.53 -0.01 -7.03
CA VAL A 100 -10.86 -0.87 -6.07
C VAL A 100 -10.98 -0.31 -4.66
N ASP A 101 -10.79 1.00 -4.48
CA ASP A 101 -10.93 1.66 -3.18
C ASP A 101 -12.36 1.62 -2.64
N GLU A 102 -13.36 1.78 -3.49
CA GLU A 102 -14.78 1.60 -3.13
C GLU A 102 -15.03 0.17 -2.61
N ILE A 103 -14.56 -0.84 -3.34
CA ILE A 103 -14.72 -2.26 -2.98
C ILE A 103 -13.97 -2.57 -1.67
N LYS A 104 -12.76 -2.06 -1.49
CA LYS A 104 -11.99 -2.22 -0.24
C LYS A 104 -12.76 -1.67 0.96
N ARG A 105 -13.26 -0.43 0.86
CA ARG A 105 -14.07 0.19 1.93
C ARG A 105 -15.30 -0.64 2.27
N PHE A 106 -16.02 -1.13 1.26
CA PHE A 106 -17.18 -2.00 1.48
C PHE A 106 -16.81 -3.31 2.19
N LYS A 107 -15.73 -3.97 1.76
CA LYS A 107 -15.27 -5.23 2.38
C LYS A 107 -14.85 -5.05 3.83
N VAL A 108 -14.11 -3.98 4.15
CA VAL A 108 -13.72 -3.66 5.53
C VAL A 108 -14.95 -3.40 6.39
N LYS A 109 -15.88 -2.54 5.93
CA LYS A 109 -17.13 -2.27 6.67
C LYS A 109 -17.93 -3.54 6.93
N ARG A 110 -18.04 -4.41 5.94
CA ARG A 110 -18.74 -5.71 6.09
C ARG A 110 -18.08 -6.59 7.14
N GLN A 111 -16.74 -6.64 7.17
CA GLN A 111 -16.01 -7.45 8.15
C GLN A 111 -16.16 -6.92 9.57
N LEU A 112 -16.08 -5.59 9.77
CA LEU A 112 -16.33 -4.95 11.06
C LEU A 112 -17.72 -5.29 11.59
N GLY A 113 -18.75 -5.22 10.75
CA GLY A 113 -20.11 -5.61 11.16
C GLY A 113 -20.29 -7.11 11.46
N ARG A 114 -19.42 -7.99 10.94
CA ARG A 114 -19.40 -9.40 11.35
C ARG A 114 -18.78 -9.55 12.74
N MET A 115 -17.66 -8.89 12.99
CA MET A 115 -16.97 -8.92 14.27
C MET A 115 -17.88 -8.43 15.41
N GLU A 116 -18.61 -7.32 15.20
CA GLU A 116 -19.58 -6.80 16.19
C GLU A 116 -20.69 -7.81 16.52
N ARG A 117 -21.20 -8.55 15.54
CA ARG A 117 -22.20 -9.61 15.76
C ARG A 117 -21.61 -10.77 16.56
N GLU A 118 -20.42 -11.24 16.19
CA GLU A 118 -19.72 -12.32 16.88
C GLU A 118 -19.42 -11.99 18.36
N GLU A 119 -19.13 -10.72 18.67
CA GLU A 119 -18.93 -10.24 20.03
C GLU A 119 -20.24 -10.20 20.83
N ASN A 120 -21.35 -9.82 20.19
CA ASN A 120 -22.65 -9.77 20.83
C ASN A 120 -23.22 -11.17 21.10
N ASP A 121 -22.96 -12.13 20.23
CA ASP A 121 -23.40 -13.53 20.37
C ASP A 121 -22.63 -14.30 21.48
N LYS A 122 -21.51 -13.76 21.94
CA LYS A 122 -20.71 -14.33 23.06
C LYS A 122 -21.11 -13.81 24.46
N LYS A 123 -21.98 -12.82 24.52
CA LYS A 123 -22.50 -12.24 25.78
C LYS A 123 -23.80 -12.89 26.23
#